data_a9725432f58d7c5142d3096c154cffba
#
_entry.id   a9725432f58d7c5142d3096c154cffba
#
_cell.length_a   1.000
_cell.length_b   1.000
_cell.length_c   1.000
_cell.angle_alpha   90.00
_cell.angle_beta   90.00
_cell.angle_gamma   90.00
#
_symmetry.space_group_name_H-M   'P 1'
#
loop_
_entity.id
_entity.type
_entity.pdbx_description
1 polymer ?
#
loop_
_entity_poly.entity_id
_entity_poly.type
_entity_poly.pdbx_seq_one_letter_code
_entity_poly.pdbx_strand_id
1 'polypeptide(L)'
;MKFTIPENYDQYTLREIFQDLKLPKKDLHLLNMSKEITINDEASQLSNKVHTGDHIFIPTPDEKSNYLPSYRYAQVFYENDDFAIVLKPKGVKTHPNDLKESNTLMNHVIYTIDSEYVEPIHRLDQETVGLLIVAKNPIMKKILDRMLEENQITRIYKAHVKALLPVKPQTIDKPIGKDKFHPNKKRISNTGQRAITHILSSNMIKENVCELEIKLDTGRTHQIRVHLAEIGHPVIGDPLYGDSTLRQLELHSYKIELQHPFTKEFISVSLDDDIS
;
A
#
# COMPACT_ATOMS: atom_id res chain seq x y z
N MET A 1 11.68 -14.99 9.15
CA MET A 1 11.03 -13.84 9.81
C MET A 1 11.25 -13.94 11.31
N LYS A 2 11.64 -12.82 11.96
CA LYS A 2 11.89 -12.77 13.41
C LYS A 2 11.09 -11.64 14.03
N PHE A 3 10.55 -11.84 15.23
CA PHE A 3 9.86 -10.79 16.00
C PHE A 3 9.85 -11.12 17.49
N THR A 4 9.61 -10.11 18.31
CA THR A 4 9.47 -10.26 19.76
C THR A 4 7.99 -10.15 20.15
N ILE A 5 7.53 -10.98 21.07
CA ILE A 5 6.14 -11.00 21.52
C ILE A 5 5.84 -9.74 22.35
N PRO A 6 4.89 -8.91 21.94
CA PRO A 6 4.44 -7.75 22.72
C PRO A 6 3.42 -8.18 23.80
N GLU A 7 3.15 -7.28 24.75
CA GLU A 7 2.30 -7.53 25.91
C GLU A 7 0.88 -8.02 25.55
N ASN A 8 0.31 -7.50 24.47
CA ASN A 8 -1.05 -7.87 24.04
C ASN A 8 -1.18 -9.32 23.53
N TYR A 9 -0.07 -10.01 23.29
CA TYR A 9 -0.04 -11.42 22.89
C TYR A 9 0.51 -12.34 24.01
N ASP A 10 0.65 -11.84 25.24
CA ASP A 10 1.03 -12.69 26.37
C ASP A 10 0.06 -13.85 26.56
N GLN A 11 0.57 -15.07 26.81
CA GLN A 11 -0.19 -16.30 26.98
C GLN A 11 -0.97 -16.81 25.75
N TYR A 12 -0.89 -16.15 24.60
CA TYR A 12 -1.43 -16.66 23.33
C TYR A 12 -0.59 -17.82 22.81
N THR A 13 -1.18 -18.70 22.02
CA THR A 13 -0.41 -19.62 21.17
C THR A 13 0.02 -18.91 19.90
N LEU A 14 1.12 -19.33 19.27
CA LEU A 14 1.51 -18.79 17.95
C LEU A 14 0.42 -18.98 16.91
N ARG A 15 -0.37 -20.07 17.01
CA ARG A 15 -1.53 -20.28 16.14
C ARG A 15 -2.60 -19.21 16.29
N GLU A 16 -2.95 -18.83 17.52
CA GLU A 16 -3.93 -17.77 17.80
C GLU A 16 -3.45 -16.42 17.28
N ILE A 17 -2.15 -16.09 17.45
CA ILE A 17 -1.57 -14.87 16.90
C ILE A 17 -1.72 -14.81 15.38
N PHE A 18 -1.34 -15.87 14.67
CA PHE A 18 -1.47 -15.89 13.21
C PHE A 18 -2.92 -15.94 12.72
N GLN A 19 -3.83 -16.52 13.51
CA GLN A 19 -5.27 -16.47 13.22
C GLN A 19 -5.83 -15.05 13.41
N ASP A 20 -5.40 -14.35 14.43
CA ASP A 20 -5.75 -12.93 14.65
C ASP A 20 -5.26 -12.07 13.47
N LEU A 21 -4.05 -12.31 12.99
CA LEU A 21 -3.48 -11.68 11.79
C LEU A 21 -4.08 -12.21 10.47
N LYS A 22 -5.09 -13.08 10.54
CA LYS A 22 -5.81 -13.64 9.38
C LYS A 22 -4.93 -14.38 8.36
N LEU A 23 -3.81 -14.96 8.82
CA LEU A 23 -2.99 -15.79 7.93
C LEU A 23 -3.82 -16.98 7.41
N PRO A 24 -3.79 -17.30 6.11
CA PRO A 24 -4.57 -18.39 5.54
C PRO A 24 -4.28 -19.76 6.20
N LYS A 25 -5.32 -20.59 6.36
CA LYS A 25 -5.18 -21.92 6.97
C LYS A 25 -4.13 -22.81 6.31
N LYS A 26 -3.97 -22.68 4.98
CA LYS A 26 -2.94 -23.39 4.21
C LYS A 26 -1.53 -23.02 4.70
N ASP A 27 -1.28 -21.75 4.95
CA ASP A 27 0.04 -21.26 5.40
C ASP A 27 0.31 -21.70 6.83
N LEU A 28 -0.69 -21.66 7.71
CA LEU A 28 -0.59 -22.23 9.07
C LEU A 28 -0.26 -23.73 9.04
N HIS A 29 -0.85 -24.47 8.11
CA HIS A 29 -0.53 -25.88 7.93
C HIS A 29 0.92 -26.09 7.49
N LEU A 30 1.39 -25.32 6.50
CA LEU A 30 2.78 -25.39 6.01
C LEU A 30 3.77 -25.04 7.12
N LEU A 31 3.51 -23.98 7.89
CA LEU A 31 4.34 -23.61 9.05
C LEU A 31 4.42 -24.72 10.08
N ASN A 32 3.29 -25.38 10.37
CA ASN A 32 3.27 -26.50 11.32
C ASN A 32 4.05 -27.72 10.82
N MET A 33 4.08 -27.92 9.50
CA MET A 33 4.81 -29.04 8.88
C MET A 33 6.32 -28.81 8.78
N SER A 34 6.78 -27.56 8.74
CA SER A 34 8.20 -27.22 8.61
C SER A 34 9.04 -27.70 9.79
N LYS A 35 8.47 -27.71 11.00
CA LYS A 35 9.17 -28.04 12.27
C LYS A 35 10.38 -27.14 12.57
N GLU A 36 10.45 -25.98 11.93
CA GLU A 36 11.56 -25.04 12.05
C GLU A 36 11.24 -23.80 12.90
N ILE A 37 10.04 -23.76 13.48
CA ILE A 37 9.63 -22.69 14.38
C ILE A 37 10.45 -22.77 15.65
N THR A 38 10.99 -21.62 16.10
CA THR A 38 11.64 -21.56 17.42
C THR A 38 11.04 -20.45 18.30
N ILE A 39 11.07 -20.67 19.60
CA ILE A 39 10.82 -19.70 20.66
C ILE A 39 12.09 -19.65 21.50
N ASN A 40 12.73 -18.48 21.60
CA ASN A 40 14.01 -18.28 22.30
C ASN A 40 15.10 -19.29 21.84
N ASP A 41 15.19 -19.48 20.52
CA ASP A 41 16.08 -20.42 19.84
C ASP A 41 15.83 -21.91 20.12
N GLU A 42 14.81 -22.26 20.91
CA GLU A 42 14.39 -23.65 21.15
C GLU A 42 13.29 -24.07 20.18
N ALA A 43 13.37 -25.31 19.65
CA ALA A 43 12.39 -25.86 18.72
C ALA A 43 10.99 -25.86 19.32
N SER A 44 10.01 -25.36 18.56
CA SER A 44 8.66 -25.14 19.05
C SER A 44 7.59 -25.47 17.99
N GLN A 45 6.32 -25.32 18.36
CA GLN A 45 5.18 -25.58 17.49
C GLN A 45 4.16 -24.43 17.59
N LEU A 46 3.29 -24.33 16.59
CA LEU A 46 2.20 -23.33 16.60
C LEU A 46 1.25 -23.42 17.81
N SER A 47 1.16 -24.58 18.46
CA SER A 47 0.33 -24.81 19.65
C SER A 47 0.97 -24.35 20.95
N ASN A 48 2.26 -24.03 20.95
CA ASN A 48 2.95 -23.56 22.15
C ASN A 48 2.53 -22.14 22.50
N LYS A 49 2.33 -21.90 23.79
CA LYS A 49 2.09 -20.57 24.33
C LYS A 49 3.39 -19.75 24.31
N VAL A 50 3.22 -18.46 24.13
CA VAL A 50 4.29 -17.48 24.17
C VAL A 50 4.07 -16.47 25.30
N HIS A 51 5.14 -15.84 25.72
CA HIS A 51 5.15 -14.84 26.78
C HIS A 51 5.72 -13.51 26.23
N THR A 52 5.33 -12.42 26.85
CA THR A 52 5.89 -11.10 26.55
C THR A 52 7.42 -11.14 26.60
N GLY A 53 8.05 -10.66 25.52
CA GLY A 53 9.50 -10.65 25.39
C GLY A 53 10.10 -11.90 24.73
N ASP A 54 9.33 -12.97 24.48
CA ASP A 54 9.82 -14.13 23.75
C ASP A 54 10.26 -13.75 22.34
N HIS A 55 11.41 -14.29 21.92
CA HIS A 55 11.95 -14.14 20.57
C HIS A 55 11.47 -15.29 19.69
N ILE A 56 10.71 -14.95 18.66
CA ILE A 56 10.11 -15.91 17.74
C ILE A 56 10.87 -15.92 16.43
N PHE A 57 11.20 -17.12 15.94
CA PHE A 57 11.59 -17.34 14.56
C PHE A 57 10.53 -18.16 13.85
N ILE A 58 10.10 -17.68 12.67
CA ILE A 58 9.19 -18.37 11.76
C ILE A 58 9.89 -18.54 10.42
N PRO A 59 9.99 -19.77 9.88
CA PRO A 59 10.50 -19.98 8.55
C PRO A 59 9.59 -19.31 7.52
N THR A 60 10.17 -18.62 6.56
CA THR A 60 9.44 -18.06 5.43
C THR A 60 9.58 -18.98 4.22
N PRO A 61 8.51 -19.15 3.40
CA PRO A 61 8.63 -19.88 2.15
C PRO A 61 9.78 -19.34 1.30
N ASP A 62 10.53 -20.24 0.65
CA ASP A 62 11.59 -19.89 -0.30
C ASP A 62 10.95 -19.46 -1.64
N GLU A 63 10.20 -18.36 -1.60
CA GLU A 63 9.61 -17.73 -2.77
C GLU A 63 10.47 -16.52 -3.15
N LYS A 64 10.72 -16.34 -4.44
CA LYS A 64 11.49 -15.20 -4.98
C LYS A 64 10.63 -14.38 -5.89
N SER A 65 10.81 -13.08 -5.87
CA SER A 65 10.17 -12.20 -6.84
C SER A 65 10.83 -12.30 -8.20
N ASN A 66 10.02 -12.25 -9.25
CA ASN A 66 10.49 -12.39 -10.64
C ASN A 66 10.81 -11.02 -11.30
N TYR A 67 11.20 -10.02 -10.51
CA TYR A 67 11.57 -8.71 -11.04
C TYR A 67 13.03 -8.69 -11.46
N LEU A 68 13.32 -8.22 -12.67
CA LEU A 68 14.69 -7.96 -13.09
C LEU A 68 15.25 -6.77 -12.30
N PRO A 69 16.41 -6.90 -11.61
CA PRO A 69 17.01 -5.76 -10.94
C PRO A 69 17.33 -4.62 -11.93
N SER A 70 17.06 -3.40 -11.51
CA SER A 70 17.39 -2.18 -12.26
C SER A 70 18.69 -1.58 -11.72
N TYR A 71 19.40 -0.76 -12.52
CA TYR A 71 20.52 0.04 -12.02
C TYR A 71 20.10 1.37 -11.40
N ARG A 72 18.81 1.50 -11.03
CA ARG A 72 18.25 2.69 -10.35
C ARG A 72 17.85 2.32 -8.94
N TYR A 73 18.18 3.18 -8.00
CA TYR A 73 17.79 3.05 -6.61
C TYR A 73 16.35 3.53 -6.39
N ALA A 74 15.60 2.80 -5.57
CA ALA A 74 14.37 3.30 -4.98
C ALA A 74 14.71 4.15 -3.76
N GLN A 75 13.99 5.25 -3.56
CA GLN A 75 14.09 6.02 -2.32
C GLN A 75 13.28 5.32 -1.23
N VAL A 76 13.92 4.93 -0.14
CA VAL A 76 13.33 4.24 1.00
C VAL A 76 13.11 5.25 2.12
N PHE A 77 11.87 5.33 2.64
CA PHE A 77 11.47 6.21 3.74
C PHE A 77 11.38 5.48 5.08
N TYR A 78 11.07 4.19 5.03
CA TYR A 78 11.05 3.30 6.18
C TYR A 78 11.40 1.89 5.74
N GLU A 79 12.16 1.18 6.56
CA GLU A 79 12.51 -0.22 6.31
C GLU A 79 12.72 -0.95 7.64
N ASN A 80 12.22 -2.18 7.70
CA ASN A 80 12.55 -3.17 8.71
C ASN A 80 12.80 -4.54 8.04
N ASP A 81 12.91 -5.61 8.81
CA ASP A 81 13.16 -6.96 8.28
C ASP A 81 12.00 -7.48 7.41
N ASP A 82 10.78 -7.00 7.60
CA ASP A 82 9.57 -7.58 7.05
C ASP A 82 8.96 -6.78 5.90
N PHE A 83 9.09 -5.46 5.91
CA PHE A 83 8.54 -4.58 4.87
C PHE A 83 9.27 -3.24 4.77
N ALA A 84 9.03 -2.53 3.68
CA ALA A 84 9.53 -1.18 3.48
C ALA A 84 8.42 -0.25 2.98
N ILE A 85 8.60 1.06 3.20
CA ILE A 85 7.80 2.13 2.58
C ILE A 85 8.73 2.92 1.68
N VAL A 86 8.41 2.94 0.39
CA VAL A 86 9.25 3.50 -0.67
C VAL A 86 8.52 4.57 -1.46
N LEU A 87 9.26 5.48 -2.07
CA LEU A 87 8.72 6.49 -2.98
C LEU A 87 8.60 5.94 -4.41
N LYS A 88 7.41 6.01 -4.98
CA LYS A 88 7.22 5.82 -6.42
C LYS A 88 7.35 7.16 -7.15
N PRO A 89 8.36 7.36 -7.99
CA PRO A 89 8.47 8.57 -8.78
C PRO A 89 7.41 8.63 -9.89
N LYS A 90 7.21 9.82 -10.44
CA LYS A 90 6.36 10.07 -11.59
C LYS A 90 6.85 9.32 -12.83
N GLY A 91 5.91 8.90 -13.68
CA GLY A 91 6.19 8.24 -14.94
C GLY A 91 6.67 6.79 -14.81
N VAL A 92 6.87 6.30 -13.59
CA VAL A 92 7.31 4.93 -13.29
C VAL A 92 6.11 4.09 -12.91
N LYS A 93 5.94 2.93 -13.56
CA LYS A 93 4.90 1.95 -13.16
C LYS A 93 5.25 1.33 -11.81
N THR A 94 4.25 0.87 -11.07
CA THR A 94 4.49 0.12 -9.81
C THR A 94 5.22 -1.19 -10.08
N HIS A 95 4.71 -2.02 -10.99
CA HIS A 95 5.27 -3.33 -11.34
C HIS A 95 5.25 -3.53 -12.87
N PRO A 96 6.07 -4.43 -13.41
CA PRO A 96 6.13 -4.70 -14.83
C PRO A 96 4.84 -5.36 -15.34
N ASN A 97 4.42 -5.03 -16.56
CA ASN A 97 3.38 -5.75 -17.26
C ASN A 97 3.95 -6.95 -18.06
N ASP A 98 5.24 -6.91 -18.37
CA ASP A 98 6.01 -7.95 -19.03
C ASP A 98 7.27 -8.22 -18.21
N LEU A 99 7.66 -9.48 -18.06
CA LEU A 99 8.85 -9.89 -17.28
C LEU A 99 10.17 -9.27 -17.80
N LYS A 100 10.19 -8.78 -19.04
CA LYS A 100 11.35 -8.08 -19.61
C LYS A 100 11.43 -6.60 -19.25
N GLU A 101 10.36 -6.02 -18.71
CA GLU A 101 10.41 -4.63 -18.23
C GLU A 101 11.36 -4.52 -17.03
N SER A 102 12.30 -3.59 -17.09
CA SER A 102 13.30 -3.35 -16.04
C SER A 102 13.27 -1.94 -15.46
N ASN A 103 12.28 -1.12 -15.81
CA ASN A 103 12.15 0.26 -15.36
C ASN A 103 10.80 0.50 -14.65
N THR A 104 10.48 -0.34 -13.66
CA THR A 104 9.35 -0.14 -12.76
C THR A 104 9.83 0.02 -11.33
N LEU A 105 8.96 0.48 -10.43
CA LEU A 105 9.34 0.63 -9.03
C LEU A 105 9.84 -0.70 -8.44
N MET A 106 9.19 -1.82 -8.72
CA MET A 106 9.63 -3.12 -8.19
C MET A 106 11.01 -3.54 -8.69
N ASN A 107 11.39 -3.18 -9.93
CA ASN A 107 12.74 -3.38 -10.43
C ASN A 107 13.78 -2.51 -9.69
N HIS A 108 13.40 -1.29 -9.30
CA HIS A 108 14.26 -0.41 -8.49
C HIS A 108 14.38 -0.93 -7.05
N VAL A 109 13.26 -1.39 -6.48
CA VAL A 109 13.21 -1.88 -5.09
C VAL A 109 14.05 -3.13 -4.90
N ILE A 110 13.93 -4.14 -5.77
CA ILE A 110 14.72 -5.37 -5.67
C ILE A 110 16.22 -5.12 -5.85
N TYR A 111 16.61 -4.06 -6.54
CA TYR A 111 17.99 -3.61 -6.65
C TYR A 111 18.49 -2.86 -5.41
N THR A 112 17.57 -2.19 -4.70
CA THR A 112 17.89 -1.32 -3.55
C THR A 112 17.87 -2.08 -2.24
N ILE A 113 16.85 -2.90 -2.03
CA ILE A 113 16.63 -3.68 -0.81
C ILE A 113 17.30 -5.03 -0.99
N ASP A 114 18.18 -5.40 -0.05
CA ASP A 114 18.85 -6.71 -0.05
C ASP A 114 17.85 -7.81 0.36
N SER A 115 16.95 -8.16 -0.56
CA SER A 115 15.97 -9.22 -0.38
C SER A 115 15.65 -9.90 -1.71
N GLU A 116 15.59 -11.22 -1.71
CA GLU A 116 15.18 -11.99 -2.88
C GLU A 116 13.66 -11.95 -3.13
N TYR A 117 12.89 -11.49 -2.13
CA TYR A 117 11.45 -11.33 -2.23
C TYR A 117 11.05 -9.88 -1.92
N VAL A 118 10.43 -9.21 -2.88
CA VAL A 118 9.80 -7.89 -2.72
C VAL A 118 8.49 -7.88 -3.48
N GLU A 119 7.37 -7.58 -2.81
CA GLU A 119 6.05 -7.50 -3.45
C GLU A 119 5.25 -6.29 -2.98
N PRO A 120 4.63 -5.51 -3.88
CA PRO A 120 3.86 -4.34 -3.50
C PRO A 120 2.55 -4.72 -2.83
N ILE A 121 2.17 -4.02 -1.77
CA ILE A 121 0.88 -4.23 -1.06
C ILE A 121 -0.27 -3.55 -1.79
N HIS A 122 0.00 -2.43 -2.42
CA HIS A 122 -0.94 -1.71 -3.26
C HIS A 122 -0.20 -1.12 -4.47
N ARG A 123 -0.95 -0.48 -5.35
CA ARG A 123 -0.36 0.14 -6.54
C ARG A 123 -0.74 1.60 -6.65
N LEU A 124 0.11 2.37 -7.29
CA LEU A 124 -0.16 3.71 -7.76
C LEU A 124 -0.18 3.73 -9.29
N ASP A 125 -0.96 4.64 -9.87
CA ASP A 125 -0.93 4.87 -11.30
C ASP A 125 0.46 5.36 -11.74
N GLN A 126 0.81 5.21 -13.01
CA GLN A 126 2.13 5.59 -13.53
C GLN A 126 2.46 7.06 -13.24
N GLU A 127 1.48 7.96 -13.41
CA GLU A 127 1.66 9.40 -13.20
C GLU A 127 1.52 9.85 -11.75
N THR A 128 0.95 9.01 -10.87
CA THR A 128 0.84 9.31 -9.43
C THR A 128 2.19 9.13 -8.76
N VAL A 129 2.63 10.13 -8.01
CA VAL A 129 3.83 10.09 -7.18
C VAL A 129 3.46 9.69 -5.75
N GLY A 130 4.39 9.11 -5.00
CA GLY A 130 4.22 9.01 -3.55
C GLY A 130 4.53 7.65 -2.95
N LEU A 131 4.15 7.52 -1.68
CA LEU A 131 4.51 6.40 -0.83
C LEU A 131 3.77 5.12 -1.20
N LEU A 132 4.49 4.01 -1.12
CA LEU A 132 3.99 2.67 -1.40
C LEU A 132 4.63 1.66 -0.45
N ILE A 133 3.83 0.71 0.07
CA ILE A 133 4.32 -0.36 0.95
C ILE A 133 4.75 -1.56 0.11
N VAL A 134 5.89 -2.14 0.48
CA VAL A 134 6.46 -3.35 -0.14
C VAL A 134 6.76 -4.36 0.94
N ALA A 135 6.24 -5.58 0.82
CA ALA A 135 6.59 -6.70 1.69
C ALA A 135 7.94 -7.30 1.28
N LYS A 136 8.73 -7.73 2.25
CA LYS A 136 10.06 -8.36 2.08
C LYS A 136 10.03 -9.88 2.29
N ASN A 137 8.87 -10.46 2.62
CA ASN A 137 8.67 -11.90 2.68
C ASN A 137 7.21 -12.28 2.38
N PRO A 138 6.95 -13.55 1.95
CA PRO A 138 5.61 -13.99 1.54
C PRO A 138 4.57 -14.01 2.67
N ILE A 139 4.98 -14.22 3.92
CA ILE A 139 4.07 -14.21 5.08
C ILE A 139 3.60 -12.78 5.35
N MET A 140 4.55 -11.83 5.42
CA MET A 140 4.23 -10.42 5.61
C MET A 140 3.36 -9.87 4.49
N LYS A 141 3.60 -10.29 3.24
CA LYS A 141 2.75 -9.93 2.10
C LYS A 141 1.28 -10.27 2.36
N LYS A 142 0.99 -11.49 2.80
CA LYS A 142 -0.38 -11.95 3.08
C LYS A 142 -1.02 -11.20 4.25
N ILE A 143 -0.25 -10.94 5.30
CA ILE A 143 -0.71 -10.19 6.48
C ILE A 143 -1.03 -8.74 6.08
N LEU A 144 -0.12 -8.05 5.39
CA LEU A 144 -0.32 -6.67 4.97
C LEU A 144 -1.44 -6.52 3.92
N ASP A 145 -1.60 -7.47 2.99
CA ASP A 145 -2.74 -7.50 2.07
C ASP A 145 -4.06 -7.54 2.85
N ARG A 146 -4.12 -8.39 3.90
CA ARG A 146 -5.30 -8.50 4.73
C ARG A 146 -5.56 -7.25 5.57
N MET A 147 -4.52 -6.69 6.15
CA MET A 147 -4.60 -5.39 6.85
C MET A 147 -5.14 -4.29 5.94
N LEU A 148 -4.70 -4.27 4.68
CA LEU A 148 -5.20 -3.33 3.69
C LEU A 148 -6.68 -3.55 3.35
N GLU A 149 -7.10 -4.79 3.16
CA GLU A 149 -8.52 -5.16 2.93
C GLU A 149 -9.42 -4.78 4.10
N GLU A 150 -8.93 -4.86 5.33
CA GLU A 150 -9.65 -4.53 6.56
C GLU A 150 -9.51 -3.05 6.98
N ASN A 151 -8.93 -2.20 6.10
CA ASN A 151 -8.68 -0.77 6.36
C ASN A 151 -7.82 -0.48 7.60
N GLN A 152 -6.94 -1.40 7.99
CA GLN A 152 -5.97 -1.23 9.08
C GLN A 152 -4.70 -0.48 8.63
N ILE A 153 -4.56 -0.23 7.33
CA ILE A 153 -3.53 0.62 6.74
C ILE A 153 -4.19 1.90 6.23
N THR A 154 -3.86 3.02 6.85
CA THR A 154 -4.35 4.33 6.42
C THR A 154 -3.46 4.87 5.31
N ARG A 155 -4.08 5.27 4.19
CA ARG A 155 -3.42 5.90 3.05
C ARG A 155 -4.05 7.25 2.80
N ILE A 156 -3.28 8.30 2.98
CA ILE A 156 -3.71 9.68 2.74
C ILE A 156 -3.06 10.17 1.44
N TYR A 157 -3.88 10.78 0.62
CA TYR A 157 -3.49 11.40 -0.64
C TYR A 157 -3.71 12.90 -0.57
N LYS A 158 -2.85 13.66 -1.25
CA LYS A 158 -3.07 15.06 -1.58
C LYS A 158 -3.38 15.18 -3.06
N ALA A 159 -4.41 15.95 -3.39
CA ALA A 159 -4.80 16.22 -4.78
C ALA A 159 -5.12 17.70 -4.97
N HIS A 160 -4.59 18.30 -6.02
CA HIS A 160 -4.95 19.68 -6.39
C HIS A 160 -6.09 19.67 -7.42
N VAL A 161 -7.09 20.48 -7.19
CA VAL A 161 -8.25 20.64 -8.07
C VAL A 161 -8.54 22.12 -8.33
N LYS A 162 -9.19 22.42 -9.48
CA LYS A 162 -9.70 23.78 -9.72
C LYS A 162 -11.00 23.97 -8.93
N ALA A 163 -11.05 24.98 -8.07
CA ALA A 163 -12.23 25.36 -7.31
C ALA A 163 -12.18 26.82 -6.91
N LEU A 164 -13.33 27.53 -6.94
CA LEU A 164 -13.45 28.93 -6.50
C LEU A 164 -13.56 29.04 -4.97
N LEU A 165 -14.01 27.98 -4.30
CA LEU A 165 -14.18 27.86 -2.86
C LEU A 165 -13.72 26.47 -2.42
N PRO A 166 -13.37 26.27 -1.13
CA PRO A 166 -13.03 24.96 -0.62
C PRO A 166 -14.11 23.91 -0.91
N VAL A 167 -13.70 22.75 -1.40
CA VAL A 167 -14.60 21.61 -1.63
C VAL A 167 -15.02 21.04 -0.28
N LYS A 168 -16.34 20.85 -0.07
CA LYS A 168 -16.83 20.34 1.22
C LYS A 168 -16.34 18.91 1.48
N PRO A 169 -15.91 18.58 2.73
CA PRO A 169 -15.67 17.21 3.13
C PRO A 169 -16.86 16.31 2.84
N GLN A 170 -16.62 15.18 2.21
CA GLN A 170 -17.66 14.24 1.82
C GLN A 170 -17.11 12.85 1.53
N THR A 171 -18.01 11.86 1.53
CA THR A 171 -17.69 10.50 1.08
C THR A 171 -18.32 10.26 -0.29
N ILE A 172 -17.52 9.78 -1.22
CA ILE A 172 -17.95 9.35 -2.55
C ILE A 172 -17.95 7.81 -2.55
N ASP A 173 -19.13 7.19 -2.48
CA ASP A 173 -19.33 5.72 -2.58
C ASP A 173 -20.04 5.44 -3.91
N LYS A 174 -19.24 5.33 -4.98
CA LYS A 174 -19.73 5.08 -6.33
C LYS A 174 -18.87 3.99 -6.99
N PRO A 175 -19.48 2.90 -7.51
CA PRO A 175 -18.71 1.80 -8.09
C PRO A 175 -18.05 2.22 -9.41
N ILE A 176 -16.81 1.68 -9.64
CA ILE A 176 -15.97 2.01 -10.78
C ILE A 176 -15.85 0.81 -11.72
N GLY A 177 -16.11 1.01 -12.99
CA GLY A 177 -15.99 0.02 -14.07
C GLY A 177 -15.10 0.51 -15.21
N LYS A 178 -14.90 -0.37 -16.20
CA LYS A 178 -14.19 -0.03 -17.45
C LYS A 178 -15.05 0.95 -18.27
N ASP A 179 -14.41 1.93 -18.90
CA ASP A 179 -15.08 2.72 -19.93
C ASP A 179 -15.27 1.89 -21.20
N LYS A 180 -16.43 2.01 -21.84
CA LYS A 180 -16.75 1.22 -23.05
C LYS A 180 -16.06 1.73 -24.31
N PHE A 181 -15.74 3.03 -24.34
CA PHE A 181 -15.24 3.73 -25.52
C PHE A 181 -13.72 4.05 -25.41
N HIS A 182 -13.20 4.07 -24.19
CA HIS A 182 -11.80 4.43 -23.92
C HIS A 182 -11.14 3.34 -23.08
N PRO A 183 -10.35 2.43 -23.66
CA PRO A 183 -9.77 1.27 -22.96
C PRO A 183 -8.90 1.65 -21.76
N ASN A 184 -8.27 2.83 -21.82
CA ASN A 184 -7.40 3.33 -20.74
C ASN A 184 -8.15 4.11 -19.66
N LYS A 185 -9.47 4.35 -19.82
CA LYS A 185 -10.30 5.06 -18.83
C LYS A 185 -11.11 4.10 -17.96
N LYS A 186 -11.44 4.60 -16.79
CA LYS A 186 -12.47 4.05 -15.90
C LYS A 186 -13.61 5.06 -15.80
N ARG A 187 -14.79 4.61 -15.37
CA ARG A 187 -15.98 5.47 -15.18
C ARG A 187 -16.81 4.96 -14.02
N ILE A 188 -17.69 5.79 -13.51
CA ILE A 188 -18.75 5.36 -12.60
C ILE A 188 -19.66 4.38 -13.36
N SER A 189 -19.93 3.24 -12.75
CA SER A 189 -20.73 2.18 -13.36
C SER A 189 -21.38 1.31 -12.29
N ASN A 190 -22.70 1.15 -12.33
CA ASN A 190 -23.45 0.29 -11.39
C ASN A 190 -23.03 -1.19 -11.44
N THR A 191 -22.39 -1.65 -12.53
CA THR A 191 -21.83 -3.00 -12.68
C THR A 191 -20.33 -3.03 -12.36
N GLY A 192 -19.77 -1.91 -11.87
CA GLY A 192 -18.36 -1.78 -11.49
C GLY A 192 -18.05 -2.38 -10.12
N GLN A 193 -16.81 -2.30 -9.74
CA GLN A 193 -16.36 -2.69 -8.41
C GLN A 193 -16.64 -1.56 -7.40
N ARG A 194 -17.05 -1.91 -6.19
CA ARG A 194 -17.24 -0.94 -5.10
C ARG A 194 -15.97 -0.09 -4.91
N ALA A 195 -16.16 1.23 -4.79
CA ALA A 195 -15.09 2.18 -4.62
C ALA A 195 -15.54 3.28 -3.65
N ILE A 196 -14.75 3.54 -2.60
CA ILE A 196 -15.06 4.52 -1.55
C ILE A 196 -13.86 5.45 -1.38
N THR A 197 -14.14 6.75 -1.52
CA THR A 197 -13.16 7.84 -1.38
C THR A 197 -13.71 8.87 -0.40
N HIS A 198 -12.94 9.24 0.62
CA HIS A 198 -13.28 10.25 1.59
C HIS A 198 -12.45 11.51 1.34
N ILE A 199 -13.08 12.63 1.06
CA ILE A 199 -12.47 13.95 1.13
C ILE A 199 -12.53 14.38 2.60
N LEU A 200 -11.38 14.44 3.26
CA LEU A 200 -11.27 14.73 4.70
C LEU A 200 -11.24 16.23 4.95
N SER A 201 -10.43 16.92 4.19
CA SER A 201 -10.26 18.37 4.27
C SER A 201 -9.96 18.98 2.91
N SER A 202 -10.07 20.29 2.83
CA SER A 202 -9.82 21.04 1.62
C SER A 202 -9.38 22.47 1.96
N ASN A 203 -8.31 22.92 1.38
CA ASN A 203 -7.72 24.22 1.65
C ASN A 203 -7.40 24.95 0.34
N MET A 204 -7.75 26.24 0.25
CA MET A 204 -7.30 27.06 -0.88
C MET A 204 -5.80 27.33 -0.72
N ILE A 205 -5.00 26.90 -1.68
CA ILE A 205 -3.55 27.10 -1.68
C ILE A 205 -3.09 28.27 -2.57
N LYS A 206 -3.92 28.62 -3.54
CA LYS A 206 -3.80 29.82 -4.38
C LYS A 206 -5.14 30.13 -5.05
N GLU A 207 -5.22 31.24 -5.77
CA GLU A 207 -6.44 31.61 -6.50
C GLU A 207 -6.91 30.45 -7.41
N ASN A 208 -8.17 30.04 -7.27
CA ASN A 208 -8.84 28.98 -8.03
C ASN A 208 -8.16 27.59 -7.93
N VAL A 209 -7.31 27.36 -6.93
CA VAL A 209 -6.72 26.05 -6.68
C VAL A 209 -6.90 25.61 -5.23
N CYS A 210 -7.47 24.45 -5.07
CA CYS A 210 -7.74 23.81 -3.79
C CYS A 210 -6.92 22.53 -3.65
N GLU A 211 -6.23 22.38 -2.52
CA GLU A 211 -5.64 21.10 -2.10
C GLU A 211 -6.67 20.32 -1.31
N LEU A 212 -6.86 19.07 -1.69
CA LEU A 212 -7.72 18.09 -1.00
C LEU A 212 -6.87 17.09 -0.27
N GLU A 213 -7.23 16.80 0.98
CA GLU A 213 -6.73 15.65 1.72
C GLU A 213 -7.76 14.50 1.59
N ILE A 214 -7.31 13.34 1.13
CA ILE A 214 -8.18 12.25 0.70
C ILE A 214 -7.73 10.94 1.34
N LYS A 215 -8.69 10.19 1.93
CA LYS A 215 -8.50 8.82 2.41
C LYS A 215 -9.23 7.82 1.52
N LEU A 216 -8.64 6.64 1.34
CA LEU A 216 -9.22 5.55 0.57
C LEU A 216 -9.54 4.35 1.44
N ASP A 217 -10.79 3.83 1.36
CA ASP A 217 -11.14 2.51 1.88
C ASP A 217 -10.90 1.40 0.83
N THR A 218 -10.88 1.75 -0.44
CA THR A 218 -10.65 0.84 -1.57
C THR A 218 -9.54 1.38 -2.48
N GLY A 219 -8.97 0.53 -3.33
CA GLY A 219 -7.88 0.91 -4.25
C GLY A 219 -8.18 0.51 -5.71
N ARG A 220 -9.22 1.08 -6.35
CA ARG A 220 -9.53 0.78 -7.75
C ARG A 220 -8.68 1.64 -8.69
N THR A 221 -8.39 1.10 -9.87
CA THR A 221 -7.63 1.84 -10.88
C THR A 221 -8.27 3.20 -11.15
N HIS A 222 -7.48 4.27 -11.10
CA HIS A 222 -7.90 5.67 -11.28
C HIS A 222 -8.98 6.15 -10.27
N GLN A 223 -9.16 5.51 -9.11
CA GLN A 223 -10.30 5.76 -8.24
C GLN A 223 -10.46 7.24 -7.86
N ILE A 224 -9.46 7.88 -7.29
CA ILE A 224 -9.51 9.30 -6.89
C ILE A 224 -9.84 10.16 -8.12
N ARG A 225 -9.17 9.92 -9.22
CA ARG A 225 -9.31 10.68 -10.48
C ARG A 225 -10.74 10.61 -11.03
N VAL A 226 -11.34 9.41 -11.07
CA VAL A 226 -12.73 9.20 -11.50
C VAL A 226 -13.70 9.86 -10.55
N HIS A 227 -13.53 9.67 -9.23
CA HIS A 227 -14.44 10.21 -8.23
C HIS A 227 -14.42 11.74 -8.18
N LEU A 228 -13.23 12.36 -8.24
CA LEU A 228 -13.13 13.82 -8.27
C LEU A 228 -13.69 14.41 -9.57
N ALA A 229 -13.45 13.78 -10.71
CA ALA A 229 -14.06 14.22 -11.98
C ALA A 229 -15.60 14.10 -11.96
N GLU A 230 -16.15 13.05 -11.36
CA GLU A 230 -17.60 12.83 -11.22
C GLU A 230 -18.29 13.93 -10.44
N ILE A 231 -17.63 14.51 -9.43
CA ILE A 231 -18.17 15.63 -8.65
C ILE A 231 -17.83 17.01 -9.23
N GLY A 232 -17.25 17.06 -10.45
CA GLY A 232 -16.92 18.30 -11.15
C GLY A 232 -15.60 18.95 -10.76
N HIS A 233 -14.74 18.25 -10.00
CA HIS A 233 -13.44 18.72 -9.57
C HIS A 233 -12.32 17.78 -10.02
N PRO A 234 -12.07 17.60 -11.33
CA PRO A 234 -10.99 16.74 -11.79
C PRO A 234 -9.62 17.20 -11.27
N VAL A 235 -8.73 16.25 -11.03
CA VAL A 235 -7.36 16.54 -10.59
C VAL A 235 -6.66 17.39 -11.64
N ILE A 236 -5.95 18.41 -11.20
CA ILE A 236 -5.16 19.30 -12.09
C ILE A 236 -4.11 18.46 -12.81
N GLY A 237 -3.94 18.70 -14.12
CA GLY A 237 -2.98 18.00 -14.95
C GLY A 237 -3.39 16.55 -15.30
N ASP A 238 -4.62 16.14 -15.02
CA ASP A 238 -5.09 14.79 -15.38
C ASP A 238 -5.38 14.70 -16.89
N PRO A 239 -4.59 13.91 -17.66
CA PRO A 239 -4.75 13.82 -19.10
C PRO A 239 -5.98 13.01 -19.55
N LEU A 240 -6.61 12.26 -18.62
CA LEU A 240 -7.75 11.39 -18.92
C LEU A 240 -9.08 11.98 -18.47
N TYR A 241 -9.11 12.66 -17.31
CA TYR A 241 -10.37 13.09 -16.68
C TYR A 241 -10.48 14.62 -16.52
N GLY A 242 -9.39 15.36 -16.72
CA GLY A 242 -9.31 16.78 -16.53
C GLY A 242 -8.89 17.53 -17.80
N ASP A 243 -8.32 18.72 -17.56
CA ASP A 243 -7.76 19.57 -18.61
C ASP A 243 -6.30 19.16 -18.86
N SER A 244 -6.03 18.63 -20.05
CA SER A 244 -4.71 18.13 -20.47
C SER A 244 -3.69 19.24 -20.77
N THR A 245 -4.03 20.51 -20.59
CA THR A 245 -3.11 21.65 -20.86
C THR A 245 -1.95 21.72 -19.88
N LEU A 246 -2.09 21.13 -18.69
CA LEU A 246 -1.04 21.06 -17.68
C LEU A 246 -0.29 19.73 -17.77
N ARG A 247 1.03 19.77 -17.68
CA ARG A 247 1.91 18.63 -17.97
C ARG A 247 2.05 17.61 -16.83
N GLN A 248 1.45 17.87 -15.67
CA GLN A 248 1.70 17.07 -14.48
C GLN A 248 0.40 16.77 -13.72
N LEU A 249 0.16 15.49 -13.44
CA LEU A 249 -0.93 15.05 -12.55
C LEU A 249 -0.58 15.43 -11.10
N GLU A 250 -1.36 16.33 -10.52
CA GLU A 250 -1.20 16.81 -9.15
C GLU A 250 -1.91 15.87 -8.15
N LEU A 251 -1.45 14.64 -8.08
CA LEU A 251 -1.96 13.59 -7.19
C LEU A 251 -0.79 12.84 -6.53
N HIS A 252 -0.75 12.89 -5.20
CA HIS A 252 0.33 12.31 -4.40
C HIS A 252 -0.20 11.34 -3.34
N SER A 253 0.38 10.15 -3.24
CA SER A 253 0.23 9.28 -2.07
C SER A 253 1.11 9.84 -0.95
N TYR A 254 0.50 10.71 -0.14
CA TYR A 254 1.21 11.63 0.75
C TYR A 254 1.66 10.98 2.04
N LYS A 255 0.80 10.14 2.66
CA LYS A 255 1.04 9.58 3.99
C LYS A 255 0.54 8.15 4.09
N ILE A 256 1.30 7.32 4.79
CA ILE A 256 0.94 5.95 5.15
C ILE A 256 1.07 5.78 6.66
N GLU A 257 0.03 5.22 7.29
CA GLU A 257 0.02 4.88 8.71
C GLU A 257 -0.49 3.46 8.92
N LEU A 258 0.19 2.71 9.77
CA LEU A 258 -0.21 1.38 10.19
C LEU A 258 0.39 1.04 11.56
N GLN A 259 -0.20 0.07 12.25
CA GLN A 259 0.49 -0.62 13.33
C GLN A 259 1.25 -1.82 12.77
N HIS A 260 2.50 -2.00 13.20
CA HIS A 260 3.25 -3.20 12.87
C HIS A 260 2.49 -4.45 13.35
N PRO A 261 2.23 -5.45 12.48
CA PRO A 261 1.31 -6.54 12.83
C PRO A 261 1.72 -7.35 14.06
N PHE A 262 3.02 -7.50 14.29
CA PHE A 262 3.55 -8.26 15.43
C PHE A 262 3.91 -7.35 16.62
N THR A 263 4.76 -6.35 16.41
CA THR A 263 5.27 -5.51 17.52
C THR A 263 4.26 -4.48 18.02
N LYS A 264 3.19 -4.22 17.26
CA LYS A 264 2.17 -3.18 17.51
C LYS A 264 2.72 -1.74 17.56
N GLU A 265 3.97 -1.55 17.18
CA GLU A 265 4.55 -0.23 16.98
C GLU A 265 3.73 0.56 15.95
N PHE A 266 3.41 1.82 16.28
CA PHE A 266 2.74 2.71 15.33
C PHE A 266 3.76 3.34 14.38
N ILE A 267 3.58 3.10 13.11
CA ILE A 267 4.43 3.59 12.03
C ILE A 267 3.63 4.63 11.24
N SER A 268 4.18 5.82 11.11
CA SER A 268 3.63 6.93 10.32
C SER A 268 4.74 7.51 9.46
N VAL A 269 4.56 7.46 8.16
CA VAL A 269 5.50 8.01 7.15
C VAL A 269 4.75 8.97 6.26
N SER A 270 5.27 10.17 6.12
CA SER A 270 4.73 11.20 5.21
C SER A 270 5.83 11.78 4.34
N LEU A 271 5.43 12.28 3.18
CA LEU A 271 6.28 13.14 2.36
C LEU A 271 6.33 14.53 2.98
N ASP A 272 7.48 15.23 2.86
CA ASP A 272 7.55 16.64 3.15
C ASP A 272 6.72 17.43 2.12
N ASP A 273 6.14 18.56 2.51
CA ASP A 273 5.28 19.37 1.64
C ASP A 273 6.03 19.96 0.42
N ASP A 274 7.36 19.91 0.42
CA ASP A 274 8.23 20.40 -0.67
C ASP A 274 8.49 19.36 -1.79
N ILE A 275 7.92 18.14 -1.70
CA ILE A 275 8.04 17.13 -2.77
C ILE A 275 6.89 17.34 -3.78
N SER A 276 6.94 18.42 -4.52
CA SER A 276 6.03 18.75 -5.64
C SER A 276 6.78 18.71 -6.99
#